data_09cb4fef5346649a1cbcd2cc9d5d4d3f
#
_entry.id   09cb4fef5346649a1cbcd2cc9d5d4d3f
#
_cell.length_a   1.000
_cell.length_b   1.000
_cell.length_c   1.000
_cell.angle_alpha   90.00
_cell.angle_beta   90.00
_cell.angle_gamma   90.00
#
_symmetry.space_group_name_H-M   'P 1'
#
loop_
_entity.id
_entity.type
_entity.pdbx_description
1 polymer ?
#
loop_
_entity_poly.entity_id
_entity_poly.type
_entity_poly.pdbx_seq_one_letter_code
_entity_poly.pdbx_strand_id
1 'polypeptide(L)'
;MPVRSVAETDLRSERLSISRRQRGRGRPPVPGPPTGPRSLVNLDRGSVQQPAETIRTLRQNRFSWSGTSGAGLNNVLRTRHTGDTSFELHATFPSGTEGETGWKLSGADGSYTIVGYDPRKHELFVDRTHSGNTGFSLQFPARTAAPLPTGRGALDLNILVDRSTLEVFAQRGALAITTLFYPPEGALTQQFFAPTDRPGHIAVELWDIGPTWAPQRQ
;
A
#
# COMPACT_ATOMS: atom_id res chain seq x y z
N MET A 1 54.26 27.47 -25.48
CA MET A 1 53.31 28.04 -24.49
C MET A 1 52.48 26.88 -24.00
N PRO A 2 52.66 26.38 -22.77
CA PRO A 2 51.99 25.20 -22.30
C PRO A 2 50.67 25.54 -21.66
N VAL A 3 49.62 24.74 -21.96
CA VAL A 3 48.31 24.78 -21.31
C VAL A 3 48.36 23.86 -20.09
N ARG A 4 48.00 24.40 -18.97
CA ARG A 4 48.02 23.77 -17.64
C ARG A 4 46.92 22.71 -17.50
N SER A 5 47.34 21.57 -16.99
CA SER A 5 46.58 20.52 -16.31
C SER A 5 45.69 21.07 -15.21
N VAL A 6 44.42 20.60 -15.16
CA VAL A 6 43.51 20.78 -14.02
C VAL A 6 43.42 19.47 -13.28
N ALA A 7 43.61 19.57 -11.97
CA ALA A 7 43.83 18.55 -11.00
C ALA A 7 42.71 17.54 -10.85
N GLU A 8 43.11 16.30 -10.72
CA GLU A 8 42.42 15.16 -10.17
C GLU A 8 42.05 15.42 -8.70
N THR A 9 40.80 15.36 -8.34
CA THR A 9 40.34 15.43 -6.95
C THR A 9 40.19 14.03 -6.41
N ASP A 10 41.13 13.70 -5.55
CA ASP A 10 41.29 12.49 -4.76
C ASP A 10 40.07 12.27 -3.83
N LEU A 11 39.28 11.23 -4.07
CA LEU A 11 38.24 10.74 -3.16
C LEU A 11 38.89 9.76 -2.17
N ARG A 12 39.47 10.30 -1.11
CA ARG A 12 39.91 9.52 0.05
C ARG A 12 38.70 8.97 0.82
N SER A 13 38.66 7.68 0.86
CA SER A 13 37.84 6.85 1.73
C SER A 13 37.98 7.23 3.22
N GLU A 14 36.91 7.77 3.81
CA GLU A 14 36.80 7.84 5.27
C GLU A 14 36.43 6.46 5.83
N ARG A 15 37.42 5.84 6.44
CA ARG A 15 37.22 4.67 7.29
C ARG A 15 36.58 5.10 8.60
N LEU A 16 35.34 4.65 8.83
CA LEU A 16 34.72 4.73 10.15
C LEU A 16 35.51 3.87 11.14
N SER A 17 36.27 4.53 12.00
CA SER A 17 36.93 3.89 13.16
C SER A 17 35.89 3.60 14.23
N ILE A 18 35.57 2.33 14.42
CA ILE A 18 34.79 1.85 15.55
C ILE A 18 35.67 1.88 16.79
N SER A 19 35.48 2.88 17.61
CA SER A 19 36.10 2.97 18.94
C SER A 19 35.48 1.94 19.88
N ARG A 20 36.27 0.94 20.23
CA ARG A 20 36.00 -0.03 21.31
C ARG A 20 36.14 0.68 22.64
N ARG A 21 35.03 0.99 23.34
CA ARG A 21 35.08 1.34 24.77
C ARG A 21 34.04 0.53 25.57
N GLN A 22 34.66 -0.28 26.41
CA GLN A 22 34.29 -0.70 27.79
C GLN A 22 32.91 -1.27 28.10
N ARG A 23 33.02 -2.50 28.58
CA ARG A 23 32.03 -3.28 29.30
C ARG A 23 31.54 -2.57 30.58
N GLY A 24 30.35 -2.02 30.52
CA GLY A 24 29.53 -1.83 31.69
C GLY A 24 28.39 -2.87 31.60
N ARG A 25 28.25 -3.71 32.66
CA ARG A 25 27.09 -4.61 32.79
C ARG A 25 25.86 -3.77 33.15
N GLY A 26 25.33 -3.05 32.17
CA GLY A 26 24.02 -2.43 32.23
C GLY A 26 23.02 -3.35 31.52
N ARG A 27 21.90 -3.62 32.16
CA ARG A 27 20.72 -4.26 31.57
C ARG A 27 20.46 -3.61 30.22
N PRO A 28 20.30 -4.38 29.10
CA PRO A 28 20.01 -3.76 27.82
C PRO A 28 18.74 -2.90 27.97
N PRO A 29 18.71 -1.70 27.41
CA PRO A 29 17.50 -0.88 27.42
C PRO A 29 16.39 -1.68 26.79
N VAL A 30 15.26 -1.79 27.48
CA VAL A 30 14.03 -2.33 26.91
C VAL A 30 13.74 -1.50 25.66
N PRO A 31 13.57 -2.12 24.48
CA PRO A 31 13.21 -1.36 23.29
C PRO A 31 11.94 -0.58 23.61
N GLY A 32 12.02 0.73 23.56
CA GLY A 32 10.84 1.58 23.67
C GLY A 32 9.82 1.17 22.59
N PRO A 33 8.53 1.42 22.80
CA PRO A 33 7.53 1.13 21.78
C PRO A 33 7.96 1.81 20.47
N PRO A 34 7.71 1.17 19.32
CA PRO A 34 8.12 1.72 18.04
C PRO A 34 7.49 3.10 17.85
N THR A 35 8.33 4.11 17.84
CA THR A 35 7.93 5.51 17.71
C THR A 35 7.55 5.77 16.25
N GLY A 36 6.26 5.91 15.99
CA GLY A 36 5.69 6.44 14.75
C GLY A 36 5.15 5.43 13.75
N PRO A 37 4.23 5.89 12.92
CA PRO A 37 3.58 5.07 11.90
C PRO A 37 4.59 4.73 10.80
N ARG A 38 4.81 3.44 10.59
CA ARG A 38 5.74 2.99 9.55
C ARG A 38 4.98 2.73 8.26
N SER A 39 5.10 3.66 7.31
CA SER A 39 4.84 3.37 5.90
C SER A 39 6.18 3.18 5.21
N LEU A 40 6.33 2.08 4.51
CA LEU A 40 7.51 1.80 3.69
C LEU A 40 7.12 2.04 2.23
N VAL A 41 7.91 2.85 1.54
CA VAL A 41 7.78 3.08 0.10
C VAL A 41 9.06 2.58 -0.55
N ASN A 42 8.94 1.61 -1.44
CA ASN A 42 10.07 1.18 -2.24
C ASN A 42 10.05 1.91 -3.59
N LEU A 43 11.11 2.67 -3.84
CA LEU A 43 11.34 3.44 -5.08
C LEU A 43 12.54 2.90 -5.88
N ASP A 44 13.08 1.75 -5.51
CA ASP A 44 14.22 1.18 -6.23
C ASP A 44 13.80 0.79 -7.65
N ARG A 45 14.35 1.49 -8.63
CA ARG A 45 14.00 1.35 -10.05
C ARG A 45 14.43 0.02 -10.66
N GLY A 46 15.13 -0.81 -9.92
CA GLY A 46 15.64 -2.09 -10.38
C GLY A 46 14.95 -3.31 -9.76
N SER A 47 14.23 -3.15 -8.66
CA SER A 47 13.55 -4.26 -7.99
C SER A 47 12.03 -4.16 -8.15
N VAL A 48 11.43 -5.26 -8.56
CA VAL A 48 9.98 -5.41 -8.62
C VAL A 48 9.53 -6.11 -7.35
N GLN A 49 8.62 -5.50 -6.60
CA GLN A 49 8.00 -6.09 -5.42
C GLN A 49 6.60 -6.57 -5.74
N GLN A 50 6.32 -7.81 -5.40
CA GLN A 50 5.00 -8.42 -5.57
C GLN A 50 4.63 -9.19 -4.30
N PRO A 51 3.33 -9.43 -4.06
CA PRO A 51 2.91 -10.35 -3.01
C PRO A 51 3.65 -11.68 -3.15
N ALA A 52 3.98 -12.30 -2.01
CA ALA A 52 4.58 -13.63 -2.02
C ALA A 52 3.67 -14.60 -2.80
N GLU A 53 4.26 -15.43 -3.65
CA GLU A 53 3.48 -16.33 -4.52
C GLU A 53 2.61 -17.31 -3.73
N THR A 54 3.04 -17.65 -2.51
CA THR A 54 2.29 -18.48 -1.57
C THR A 54 0.92 -17.88 -1.19
N ILE A 55 0.72 -16.56 -1.28
CA ILE A 55 -0.58 -15.92 -1.00
C ILE A 55 -1.64 -16.43 -1.99
N ARG A 56 -1.26 -16.74 -3.22
CA ARG A 56 -2.21 -17.29 -4.22
C ARG A 56 -2.84 -18.59 -3.78
N THR A 57 -2.17 -19.40 -2.97
CA THR A 57 -2.70 -20.67 -2.45
C THR A 57 -3.75 -20.46 -1.35
N LEU A 58 -3.79 -19.27 -0.76
CA LEU A 58 -4.75 -18.88 0.29
C LEU A 58 -5.99 -18.18 -0.27
N ARG A 59 -6.04 -17.89 -1.56
CA ARG A 59 -7.17 -17.23 -2.22
C ARG A 59 -8.41 -18.11 -2.21
N GLN A 60 -9.52 -17.53 -1.77
CA GLN A 60 -10.84 -18.16 -1.71
C GLN A 60 -11.90 -17.19 -2.28
N ASN A 61 -13.08 -17.68 -2.57
CA ASN A 61 -14.26 -16.88 -2.92
C ASN A 61 -14.00 -15.80 -3.98
N ARG A 62 -13.40 -16.22 -5.11
CA ARG A 62 -13.07 -15.30 -6.20
C ARG A 62 -14.30 -14.56 -6.69
N PHE A 63 -14.20 -13.25 -6.74
CA PHE A 63 -15.10 -12.35 -7.43
C PHE A 63 -14.36 -11.71 -8.62
N SER A 64 -15.06 -11.53 -9.74
CA SER A 64 -14.52 -10.78 -10.88
C SER A 64 -15.59 -9.90 -11.49
N TRP A 65 -15.20 -8.71 -11.91
CA TRP A 65 -16.08 -7.77 -12.60
C TRP A 65 -15.30 -6.98 -13.65
N SER A 66 -15.99 -6.65 -14.74
CA SER A 66 -15.41 -5.84 -15.81
C SER A 66 -16.50 -4.97 -16.44
N GLY A 67 -16.19 -3.70 -16.67
CA GLY A 67 -17.16 -2.75 -17.22
C GLY A 67 -16.61 -1.32 -17.25
N THR A 68 -17.51 -0.36 -17.45
CA THR A 68 -17.12 1.07 -17.57
C THR A 68 -17.83 1.97 -16.55
N SER A 69 -18.74 1.44 -15.73
CA SER A 69 -19.49 2.22 -14.72
C SER A 69 -18.94 1.94 -13.33
N GLY A 70 -18.44 2.98 -12.66
CA GLY A 70 -18.04 2.91 -11.26
C GLY A 70 -19.21 2.60 -10.32
N ALA A 71 -20.38 3.20 -10.57
CA ALA A 71 -21.60 2.91 -9.81
C ALA A 71 -22.06 1.45 -10.02
N GLY A 72 -21.95 0.93 -11.25
CA GLY A 72 -22.26 -0.47 -11.55
C GLY A 72 -21.37 -1.42 -10.78
N LEU A 73 -20.08 -1.18 -10.74
CA LEU A 73 -19.13 -1.94 -9.92
C LEU A 73 -19.50 -1.87 -8.44
N ASN A 74 -19.72 -0.67 -7.91
CA ASN A 74 -20.03 -0.48 -6.49
C ASN A 74 -21.36 -1.15 -6.09
N ASN A 75 -22.35 -1.21 -6.97
CA ASN A 75 -23.60 -1.94 -6.72
C ASN A 75 -23.35 -3.43 -6.51
N VAL A 76 -22.48 -4.03 -7.31
CA VAL A 76 -22.15 -5.45 -7.18
C VAL A 76 -21.27 -5.71 -5.95
N LEU A 77 -20.30 -4.85 -5.68
CA LEU A 77 -19.45 -4.97 -4.48
C LEU A 77 -20.25 -4.92 -3.18
N ARG A 78 -21.29 -4.11 -3.10
CA ARG A 78 -22.17 -4.02 -1.91
C ARG A 78 -22.95 -5.30 -1.62
N THR A 79 -23.21 -6.11 -2.63
CA THR A 79 -23.92 -7.40 -2.45
C THR A 79 -22.96 -8.54 -2.10
N ARG A 80 -21.66 -8.30 -2.20
CA ARG A 80 -20.64 -9.27 -1.81
C ARG A 80 -20.43 -9.20 -0.30
N HIS A 81 -20.77 -10.29 0.37
CA HIS A 81 -20.38 -10.47 1.77
C HIS A 81 -18.95 -10.99 1.81
N THR A 82 -18.01 -10.13 2.14
CA THR A 82 -16.65 -10.55 2.50
C THR A 82 -16.70 -11.00 3.96
N GLY A 83 -16.42 -12.27 4.21
CA GLY A 83 -16.53 -12.82 5.56
C GLY A 83 -15.37 -12.45 6.47
N ASP A 84 -14.32 -11.80 5.95
CA ASP A 84 -13.09 -11.55 6.71
C ASP A 84 -12.48 -10.18 6.40
N THR A 85 -11.60 -9.71 7.29
CA THR A 85 -10.79 -8.50 7.11
C THR A 85 -9.61 -8.71 6.18
N SER A 86 -9.29 -9.96 5.81
CA SER A 86 -8.16 -10.30 4.95
C SER A 86 -8.63 -10.58 3.53
N PHE A 87 -8.14 -9.79 2.57
CA PHE A 87 -8.49 -9.94 1.16
C PHE A 87 -7.37 -9.44 0.24
N GLU A 88 -7.41 -9.89 -1.00
CA GLU A 88 -6.58 -9.36 -2.08
C GLU A 88 -7.49 -8.81 -3.19
N LEU A 89 -7.25 -7.58 -3.59
CA LEU A 89 -7.95 -6.88 -4.65
C LEU A 89 -6.95 -6.53 -5.74
N HIS A 90 -7.14 -7.08 -6.94
CA HIS A 90 -6.40 -6.70 -8.12
C HIS A 90 -7.32 -5.89 -9.04
N ALA A 91 -6.92 -4.70 -9.41
CA ALA A 91 -7.71 -3.81 -10.23
C ALA A 91 -6.88 -3.15 -11.32
N THR A 92 -7.46 -3.09 -12.50
CA THR A 92 -6.94 -2.28 -13.61
C THR A 92 -7.99 -1.25 -14.00
N PHE A 93 -7.61 0.02 -14.05
CA PHE A 93 -8.51 1.12 -14.40
C PHE A 93 -7.71 2.31 -14.96
N PRO A 94 -8.35 3.22 -15.73
CA PRO A 94 -7.65 4.40 -16.25
C PRO A 94 -7.10 5.28 -15.14
N SER A 95 -5.88 5.79 -15.31
CA SER A 95 -5.25 6.72 -14.36
C SER A 95 -6.00 8.05 -14.23
N GLY A 96 -6.89 8.35 -15.17
CA GLY A 96 -7.59 9.63 -15.21
C GLY A 96 -6.68 10.80 -15.61
N THR A 97 -7.29 11.97 -15.71
CA THR A 97 -6.59 13.25 -15.95
C THR A 97 -7.01 14.31 -14.95
N GLU A 98 -8.16 14.13 -14.32
CA GLU A 98 -8.81 15.11 -13.45
C GLU A 98 -9.26 14.46 -12.14
N GLY A 99 -8.59 14.78 -11.06
CA GLY A 99 -8.97 14.32 -9.74
C GLY A 99 -8.56 12.88 -9.43
N GLU A 100 -8.65 12.56 -8.16
CA GLU A 100 -8.18 11.29 -7.61
C GLU A 100 -9.11 10.13 -8.00
N THR A 101 -8.50 8.97 -8.25
CA THR A 101 -9.20 7.72 -8.57
C THR A 101 -8.62 6.59 -7.74
N GLY A 102 -9.45 5.67 -7.28
CA GLY A 102 -8.95 4.56 -6.47
C GLY A 102 -10.00 3.81 -5.69
N TRP A 103 -9.63 3.35 -4.51
CA TRP A 103 -10.40 2.47 -3.65
C TRP A 103 -10.54 3.03 -2.24
N LYS A 104 -11.76 3.03 -1.73
CA LYS A 104 -12.08 3.31 -0.34
C LYS A 104 -12.41 2.01 0.37
N LEU A 105 -11.69 1.72 1.44
CA LEU A 105 -11.88 0.57 2.32
C LEU A 105 -12.54 1.07 3.59
N SER A 106 -13.80 0.71 3.83
CA SER A 106 -14.59 1.25 4.95
C SER A 106 -14.97 0.18 5.94
N GLY A 107 -14.80 0.51 7.22
CA GLY A 107 -15.31 -0.29 8.34
C GLY A 107 -16.77 0.01 8.66
N ALA A 108 -17.39 -0.85 9.45
CA ALA A 108 -18.80 -0.71 9.87
C ALA A 108 -19.03 0.50 10.79
N ASP A 109 -18.01 1.01 11.46
CA ASP A 109 -18.05 2.20 12.33
C ASP A 109 -17.94 3.53 11.55
N GLY A 110 -17.88 3.49 10.22
CA GLY A 110 -17.70 4.65 9.36
C GLY A 110 -16.23 5.07 9.16
N SER A 111 -15.28 4.43 9.81
CA SER A 111 -13.86 4.63 9.52
C SER A 111 -13.51 4.16 8.11
N TYR A 112 -12.45 4.73 7.52
CA TYR A 112 -12.03 4.32 6.18
C TYR A 112 -10.56 4.62 5.91
N THR A 113 -10.00 3.88 4.99
CA THR A 113 -8.68 4.10 4.40
C THR A 113 -8.83 4.21 2.89
N ILE A 114 -8.09 5.11 2.26
CA ILE A 114 -8.11 5.31 0.82
C ILE A 114 -6.78 4.86 0.22
N VAL A 115 -6.87 4.07 -0.84
CA VAL A 115 -5.76 3.78 -1.75
C VAL A 115 -6.09 4.44 -3.08
N GLY A 116 -5.31 5.42 -3.52
CA GLY A 116 -5.67 6.20 -4.69
C GLY A 116 -4.47 6.71 -5.46
N TYR A 117 -4.78 7.19 -6.66
CA TYR A 117 -3.84 7.86 -7.55
C TYR A 117 -4.29 9.29 -7.82
N ASP A 118 -3.38 10.23 -7.65
CA ASP A 118 -3.56 11.63 -8.03
C ASP A 118 -2.87 11.89 -9.38
N PRO A 119 -3.62 12.04 -10.48
CA PRO A 119 -3.03 12.25 -11.81
C PRO A 119 -2.38 13.62 -11.98
N ARG A 120 -2.73 14.61 -11.14
CA ARG A 120 -2.14 15.95 -11.20
C ARG A 120 -0.75 15.99 -10.60
N LYS A 121 -0.50 15.15 -9.58
CA LYS A 121 0.78 15.01 -8.92
C LYS A 121 1.59 13.83 -9.43
N HIS A 122 0.97 12.94 -10.21
CA HIS A 122 1.55 11.66 -10.62
C HIS A 122 1.98 10.81 -9.42
N GLU A 123 1.11 10.72 -8.40
CA GLU A 123 1.40 10.04 -7.15
C GLU A 123 0.38 8.95 -6.85
N LEU A 124 0.88 7.77 -6.47
CA LEU A 124 0.10 6.79 -5.72
C LEU A 124 0.09 7.20 -4.26
N PHE A 125 -1.06 7.06 -3.59
CA PHE A 125 -1.13 7.37 -2.17
C PHE A 125 -1.98 6.36 -1.39
N VAL A 126 -1.67 6.28 -0.09
CA VAL A 126 -2.50 5.65 0.94
C VAL A 126 -2.83 6.70 1.97
N ASP A 127 -4.10 6.99 2.14
CA ASP A 127 -4.61 7.92 3.14
C ASP A 127 -5.32 7.15 4.25
N ARG A 128 -4.74 7.18 5.44
CA ARG A 128 -5.26 6.54 6.65
C ARG A 128 -5.65 7.53 7.74
N THR A 129 -5.90 8.77 7.38
CA THR A 129 -6.30 9.80 8.35
C THR A 129 -7.61 9.48 9.06
N HIS A 130 -8.44 8.60 8.49
CA HIS A 130 -9.72 8.14 9.03
C HIS A 130 -9.76 6.62 9.27
N SER A 131 -8.62 5.95 9.43
CA SER A 131 -8.52 4.48 9.41
C SER A 131 -8.80 3.83 10.77
N GLY A 132 -9.87 4.20 11.46
CA GLY A 132 -10.28 3.58 12.72
C GLY A 132 -9.53 4.12 13.94
N ASN A 133 -9.02 3.26 14.79
CA ASN A 133 -8.35 3.70 16.02
C ASN A 133 -6.99 4.36 15.71
N THR A 134 -6.99 5.67 15.60
CA THR A 134 -5.80 6.49 15.35
C THR A 134 -5.35 7.29 16.57
N GLY A 135 -6.11 7.24 17.68
CA GLY A 135 -5.92 8.08 18.87
C GLY A 135 -4.66 7.78 19.70
N PHE A 136 -3.98 6.67 19.45
CA PHE A 136 -2.76 6.29 20.18
C PHE A 136 -1.52 7.11 19.75
N SER A 137 -1.55 7.81 18.61
CA SER A 137 -0.46 8.64 18.13
C SER A 137 -0.96 9.74 17.22
N LEU A 138 -0.58 10.97 17.48
CA LEU A 138 -0.89 12.12 16.62
C LEU A 138 -0.24 12.03 15.22
N GLN A 139 0.78 11.20 15.06
CA GLN A 139 1.49 11.01 13.80
C GLN A 139 0.95 9.83 12.99
N PHE A 140 0.07 9.02 13.58
CA PHE A 140 -0.46 7.85 12.90
C PHE A 140 -1.43 8.22 11.76
N PRO A 141 -2.41 9.14 11.95
CA PRO A 141 -3.25 9.61 10.86
C PRO A 141 -2.39 10.35 9.83
N ALA A 142 -2.16 9.72 8.69
CA ALA A 142 -1.27 10.25 7.68
C ALA A 142 -1.69 9.83 6.26
N ARG A 143 -1.39 10.68 5.30
CA ARG A 143 -1.38 10.35 3.88
C ARG A 143 0.07 10.11 3.45
N THR A 144 0.36 8.88 3.04
CA THR A 144 1.66 8.51 2.46
C THR A 144 1.51 8.51 0.94
N ALA A 145 2.37 9.21 0.23
CA ALA A 145 2.36 9.26 -1.22
C ALA A 145 3.75 9.02 -1.80
N ALA A 146 3.78 8.47 -3.01
CA ALA A 146 5.01 8.25 -3.74
C ALA A 146 4.81 8.47 -5.25
N PRO A 147 5.83 8.99 -5.95
CA PRO A 147 5.76 9.24 -7.38
C PRO A 147 5.50 7.95 -8.17
N LEU A 148 4.48 7.98 -9.01
CA LEU A 148 4.14 6.90 -9.93
C LEU A 148 3.77 7.49 -11.30
N PRO A 149 4.73 7.77 -12.17
CA PRO A 149 4.46 8.28 -13.50
C PRO A 149 3.82 7.17 -14.35
N THR A 150 2.52 7.26 -14.57
CA THR A 150 1.75 6.29 -15.39
C THR A 150 1.53 6.74 -16.82
N GLY A 151 1.83 7.99 -17.14
CA GLY A 151 1.39 8.62 -18.39
C GLY A 151 -0.15 8.69 -18.45
N ARG A 152 -0.73 8.50 -19.65
CA ARG A 152 -2.19 8.38 -19.86
C ARG A 152 -2.65 6.92 -19.89
N GLY A 153 -1.88 6.02 -19.31
CA GLY A 153 -2.15 4.60 -19.32
C GLY A 153 -3.13 4.14 -18.23
N ALA A 154 -3.37 2.85 -18.19
CA ALA A 154 -4.11 2.22 -17.11
C ALA A 154 -3.23 2.09 -15.87
N LEU A 155 -3.85 2.25 -14.71
CA LEU A 155 -3.30 1.84 -13.43
C LEU A 155 -3.54 0.34 -13.25
N ASP A 156 -2.52 -0.34 -12.80
CA ASP A 156 -2.56 -1.73 -12.34
C ASP A 156 -2.22 -1.69 -10.85
N LEU A 157 -3.20 -2.00 -10.00
CA LEU A 157 -3.04 -2.03 -8.55
C LEU A 157 -3.36 -3.41 -8.01
N ASN A 158 -2.48 -3.93 -7.17
CA ASN A 158 -2.75 -5.05 -6.31
C ASN A 158 -2.73 -4.56 -4.86
N ILE A 159 -3.85 -4.68 -4.15
CA ILE A 159 -4.05 -4.26 -2.77
C ILE A 159 -4.24 -5.53 -1.94
N LEU A 160 -3.31 -5.80 -1.05
CA LEU A 160 -3.38 -6.89 -0.10
C LEU A 160 -3.66 -6.31 1.29
N VAL A 161 -4.73 -6.79 1.88
CA VAL A 161 -5.11 -6.48 3.26
C VAL A 161 -5.00 -7.75 4.09
N ASP A 162 -4.25 -7.67 5.18
CA ASP A 162 -4.19 -8.73 6.19
C ASP A 162 -4.34 -8.09 7.57
N ARG A 163 -5.56 -8.12 8.09
CA ARG A 163 -5.99 -7.53 9.37
C ARG A 163 -5.57 -6.06 9.49
N SER A 164 -4.39 -5.80 10.06
CA SER A 164 -3.85 -4.46 10.31
C SER A 164 -2.75 -4.03 9.33
N THR A 165 -2.44 -4.87 8.34
CA THR A 165 -1.44 -4.56 7.32
C THR A 165 -2.12 -4.29 5.99
N LEU A 166 -1.72 -3.21 5.35
CA LEU A 166 -2.13 -2.81 4.01
C LEU A 166 -0.90 -2.70 3.12
N GLU A 167 -0.84 -3.54 2.10
CA GLU A 167 0.22 -3.52 1.09
C GLU A 167 -0.39 -3.18 -0.27
N VAL A 168 0.20 -2.22 -0.94
CA VAL A 168 -0.23 -1.76 -2.26
C VAL A 168 0.92 -1.92 -3.23
N PHE A 169 0.71 -2.70 -4.28
CA PHE A 169 1.67 -2.90 -5.37
C PHE A 169 1.09 -2.27 -6.63
N ALA A 170 1.80 -1.31 -7.18
CA ALA A 170 1.38 -0.61 -8.40
C ALA A 170 2.26 -0.99 -9.57
N GLN A 171 1.64 -1.02 -10.79
CA GLN A 171 2.32 -1.29 -12.06
C GLN A 171 3.17 -2.56 -11.99
N ARG A 172 2.53 -3.64 -11.52
CA ARG A 172 3.16 -4.96 -11.35
C ARG A 172 4.36 -4.94 -10.40
N GLY A 173 4.30 -4.06 -9.39
CA GLY A 173 5.31 -3.95 -8.35
C GLY A 173 6.47 -2.99 -8.63
N ALA A 174 6.34 -2.15 -9.66
CA ALA A 174 7.29 -1.05 -9.89
C ALA A 174 7.31 -0.05 -8.73
N LEU A 175 6.20 0.05 -8.00
CA LEU A 175 6.07 0.80 -6.75
C LEU A 175 5.32 -0.05 -5.74
N ALA A 176 5.81 -0.09 -4.50
CA ALA A 176 5.10 -0.70 -3.38
C ALA A 176 5.01 0.27 -2.19
N ILE A 177 3.84 0.29 -1.55
CA ILE A 177 3.61 1.00 -0.29
C ILE A 177 3.09 -0.02 0.72
N THR A 178 3.80 -0.19 1.84
CA THR A 178 3.35 -1.00 2.97
C THR A 178 3.09 -0.11 4.16
N THR A 179 1.92 -0.26 4.79
CA THR A 179 1.53 0.53 5.95
C THR A 179 0.70 -0.29 6.92
N LEU A 180 0.73 0.12 8.18
CA LEU A 180 -0.23 -0.35 9.18
C LEU A 180 -1.48 0.53 9.12
N PHE A 181 -2.64 -0.08 9.36
CA PHE A 181 -3.91 0.58 9.60
C PHE A 181 -4.69 -0.24 10.63
N TYR A 182 -5.66 0.35 11.29
CA TYR A 182 -6.40 -0.32 12.36
C TYR A 182 -7.91 -0.18 12.08
N PRO A 183 -8.43 -0.96 11.15
CA PRO A 183 -9.86 -0.99 10.90
C PRO A 183 -10.59 -1.59 12.12
N PRO A 184 -11.88 -1.30 12.30
CA PRO A 184 -12.69 -1.99 13.29
C PRO A 184 -12.76 -3.49 13.00
N GLU A 185 -13.14 -4.27 13.99
CA GLU A 185 -13.43 -5.69 13.80
C GLU A 185 -14.55 -5.88 12.78
N GLY A 186 -14.44 -6.91 11.98
CA GLY A 186 -15.41 -7.28 10.95
C GLY A 186 -14.93 -7.02 9.52
N ALA A 187 -15.82 -7.25 8.57
CA ALA A 187 -15.52 -7.12 7.17
C ALA A 187 -15.37 -5.65 6.73
N LEU A 188 -14.42 -5.39 5.84
CA LEU A 188 -14.26 -4.11 5.17
C LEU A 188 -15.08 -4.10 3.87
N THR A 189 -15.81 -3.01 3.64
CA THR A 189 -16.44 -2.78 2.35
C THR A 189 -15.45 -2.09 1.41
N GLN A 190 -15.42 -2.55 0.15
CA GLN A 190 -14.59 -1.98 -0.90
C GLN A 190 -15.48 -1.11 -1.80
N GLN A 191 -15.07 0.11 -2.05
CA GLN A 191 -15.75 1.04 -2.95
C GLN A 191 -14.76 1.65 -3.92
N PHE A 192 -15.03 1.54 -5.21
CA PHE A 192 -14.30 2.27 -6.24
C PHE A 192 -14.78 3.73 -6.28
N PHE A 193 -13.86 4.67 -6.46
CA PHE A 193 -14.19 6.07 -6.70
C PHE A 193 -13.36 6.65 -7.86
N ALA A 194 -13.98 7.56 -8.59
CA ALA A 194 -13.36 8.33 -9.66
C ALA A 194 -14.12 9.67 -9.81
N PRO A 195 -13.53 10.68 -10.46
CA PRO A 195 -14.18 11.96 -10.71
C PRO A 195 -15.47 11.86 -11.54
N THR A 196 -15.58 10.80 -12.34
CA THR A 196 -16.75 10.53 -13.18
C THR A 196 -17.21 9.09 -12.97
N ASP A 197 -18.51 8.81 -13.22
CA ASP A 197 -19.04 7.45 -13.15
C ASP A 197 -18.47 6.54 -14.26
N ARG A 198 -18.06 7.11 -15.37
CA ARG A 198 -17.49 6.38 -16.50
C ARG A 198 -16.05 6.78 -16.79
N PRO A 199 -15.10 6.41 -15.93
CA PRO A 199 -13.70 6.77 -16.12
C PRO A 199 -13.03 6.03 -17.29
N GLY A 200 -13.70 5.03 -17.87
CA GLY A 200 -13.20 4.11 -18.88
C GLY A 200 -13.33 2.66 -18.42
N HIS A 201 -12.60 1.76 -19.03
CA HIS A 201 -12.67 0.33 -18.71
C HIS A 201 -12.03 0.05 -17.34
N ILE A 202 -12.80 -0.60 -16.48
CA ILE A 202 -12.38 -1.06 -15.15
C ILE A 202 -12.47 -2.58 -15.14
N ALA A 203 -11.44 -3.26 -14.70
CA ALA A 203 -11.43 -4.69 -14.43
C ALA A 203 -10.99 -4.93 -12.99
N VAL A 204 -11.69 -5.81 -12.28
CA VAL A 204 -11.44 -6.11 -10.87
C VAL A 204 -11.51 -7.61 -10.63
N GLU A 205 -10.54 -8.09 -9.88
CA GLU A 205 -10.56 -9.41 -9.25
C GLU A 205 -10.37 -9.23 -7.75
N LEU A 206 -11.15 -9.96 -6.96
CA LEU A 206 -11.12 -9.86 -5.51
C LEU A 206 -11.23 -11.27 -4.92
N TRP A 207 -10.35 -11.57 -3.96
CA TRP A 207 -10.35 -12.85 -3.25
C TRP A 207 -10.33 -12.60 -1.76
N ASP A 208 -11.02 -13.43 -1.00
CA ASP A 208 -10.78 -13.54 0.42
C ASP A 208 -9.47 -14.31 0.62
N ILE A 209 -8.70 -13.94 1.64
CA ILE A 209 -7.47 -14.63 2.00
C ILE A 209 -7.75 -15.48 3.24
N GLY A 210 -7.63 -16.78 3.07
CA GLY A 210 -7.79 -17.74 4.15
C GLY A 210 -6.63 -17.69 5.15
N PRO A 211 -6.83 -18.25 6.36
CA PRO A 211 -5.80 -18.31 7.38
C PRO A 211 -4.63 -19.20 6.94
N THR A 212 -3.41 -18.79 7.23
CA THR A 212 -2.19 -19.57 7.00
C THR A 212 -2.09 -20.79 7.92
N TRP A 213 -2.77 -20.76 9.05
CA TRP A 213 -2.80 -21.84 10.04
C TRP A 213 -4.17 -22.50 10.02
N ALA A 214 -4.25 -23.73 9.55
CA ALA A 214 -5.43 -24.54 9.82
C ALA A 214 -5.50 -24.77 11.34
N PRO A 215 -6.65 -24.53 12.01
CA PRO A 215 -6.80 -24.93 13.40
C PRO A 215 -6.53 -26.42 13.49
N GLN A 216 -5.55 -26.82 14.31
CA GLN A 216 -5.32 -28.23 14.59
C GLN A 216 -6.61 -28.73 15.25
N ARG A 217 -7.32 -29.63 14.58
CA ARG A 217 -8.45 -30.33 15.19
C ARG A 217 -7.88 -31.15 16.35
N GLN A 218 -8.21 -30.71 17.56
CA GLN A 218 -8.03 -31.53 18.77
C GLN A 218 -9.07 -32.64 18.78
#